data_8fa0bad2e0326124a51c9b8253fa6c38
#
_entry.id   8fa0bad2e0326124a51c9b8253fa6c38
#
_cell.length_a   1.000
_cell.length_b   1.000
_cell.length_c   1.000
_cell.angle_alpha   90.00
_cell.angle_beta   90.00
_cell.angle_gamma   90.00
#
_symmetry.space_group_name_H-M   'P 1'
#
loop_
_entity.id
_entity.type
_entity.pdbx_description
1 polymer ?
#
loop_
_entity_poly.entity_id
_entity_poly.type
_entity_poly.pdbx_seq_one_letter_code
_entity_poly.pdbx_strand_id
1 'polypeptide(L)'
;MKFPQITISGKPDERGYAHGEALSSEIEATIDFYARIFKKSSAEILDLAKHFRSVIHEYNPAYCEEIEGIAAGAKIRESLWIYALNSRSEILALDVPMGANECTALCFQPTALLGQNWDWSSQLENLAVLLQIRVSENMTIQMLTEPGIIGKIGMNSQGIAACLNILLLNKPLDGV
;
A
#
# COMPACT_ATOMS: atom_id res chain seq x y z
N MET A 1 -2.33 -5.61 -20.94
CA MET A 1 -1.31 -4.93 -20.11
C MET A 1 -0.59 -5.97 -19.26
N LYS A 2 0.71 -5.85 -19.02
CA LYS A 2 1.47 -6.80 -18.19
C LYS A 2 2.09 -6.00 -17.04
N PHE A 3 1.58 -6.20 -15.83
CA PHE A 3 2.14 -5.57 -14.65
C PHE A 3 3.56 -6.12 -14.38
N PRO A 4 4.51 -5.28 -13.96
CA PRO A 4 5.80 -5.75 -13.46
C PRO A 4 5.57 -6.68 -12.28
N GLN A 5 6.39 -7.72 -12.19
CA GLN A 5 6.33 -8.69 -11.11
C GLN A 5 7.69 -8.74 -10.41
N ILE A 6 7.69 -8.54 -9.11
CA ILE A 6 8.88 -8.64 -8.27
C ILE A 6 8.68 -9.67 -7.17
N THR A 7 9.77 -10.32 -6.77
CA THR A 7 9.79 -11.26 -5.65
C THR A 7 10.75 -10.75 -4.60
N ILE A 8 10.27 -10.63 -3.37
CA ILE A 8 11.05 -10.20 -2.22
C ILE A 8 10.97 -11.25 -1.09
N SER A 9 11.96 -11.24 -0.20
CA SER A 9 12.03 -12.16 0.94
C SER A 9 12.88 -11.56 2.04
N GLY A 10 12.92 -12.20 3.19
CA GLY A 10 13.74 -11.79 4.33
C GLY A 10 12.92 -11.20 5.47
N LYS A 11 13.61 -10.60 6.43
CA LYS A 11 13.00 -9.84 7.51
C LYS A 11 12.29 -8.59 6.99
N PRO A 12 11.44 -7.93 7.78
CA PRO A 12 10.70 -6.75 7.32
C PRO A 12 11.59 -5.67 6.68
N ASP A 13 12.67 -5.30 7.32
CA ASP A 13 13.64 -4.31 6.82
C ASP A 13 14.31 -4.75 5.50
N GLU A 14 14.72 -6.03 5.41
CA GLU A 14 15.38 -6.59 4.23
C GLU A 14 14.43 -6.63 3.02
N ARG A 15 13.20 -7.08 3.21
CA ARG A 15 12.22 -7.12 2.12
C ARG A 15 11.72 -5.73 1.73
N GLY A 16 11.62 -4.82 2.70
CA GLY A 16 11.37 -3.41 2.43
C GLY A 16 12.47 -2.80 1.57
N TYR A 17 13.73 -3.04 1.93
CA TYR A 17 14.87 -2.56 1.14
C TYR A 17 14.83 -3.10 -0.30
N ALA A 18 14.60 -4.41 -0.47
CA ALA A 18 14.52 -5.02 -1.79
C ALA A 18 13.35 -4.46 -2.62
N HIS A 19 12.20 -4.18 -1.99
CA HIS A 19 11.08 -3.51 -2.64
C HIS A 19 11.47 -2.10 -3.11
N GLY A 20 12.07 -1.31 -2.22
CA GLY A 20 12.51 0.05 -2.52
C GLY A 20 13.55 0.11 -3.63
N GLU A 21 14.56 -0.77 -3.57
CA GLU A 21 15.62 -0.85 -4.58
C GLU A 21 15.07 -1.25 -5.96
N ALA A 22 14.15 -2.22 -6.00
CA ALA A 22 13.59 -2.72 -7.25
C ALA A 22 12.64 -1.73 -7.95
N LEU A 23 12.00 -0.82 -7.21
CA LEU A 23 10.94 0.07 -7.72
C LEU A 23 11.20 1.55 -7.38
N SER A 24 12.45 1.95 -7.26
CA SER A 24 12.82 3.30 -6.80
C SER A 24 12.15 4.42 -7.62
N SER A 25 12.20 4.34 -8.96
CA SER A 25 11.58 5.32 -9.85
C SER A 25 10.06 5.32 -9.79
N GLU A 26 9.46 4.15 -9.67
CA GLU A 26 8.01 3.98 -9.56
C GLU A 26 7.49 4.49 -8.20
N ILE A 27 8.29 4.33 -7.14
CA ILE A 27 7.98 4.87 -5.81
C ILE A 27 8.00 6.41 -5.84
N GLU A 28 8.99 7.03 -6.47
CA GLU A 28 9.02 8.48 -6.66
C GLU A 28 7.80 8.96 -7.43
N ALA A 29 7.43 8.28 -8.52
CA ALA A 29 6.24 8.61 -9.31
C ALA A 29 4.94 8.43 -8.49
N THR A 30 4.87 7.42 -7.61
CA THR A 30 3.74 7.20 -6.72
C THR A 30 3.63 8.32 -5.68
N ILE A 31 4.76 8.74 -5.09
CA ILE A 31 4.81 9.90 -4.17
C ILE A 31 4.31 11.15 -4.88
N ASP A 32 4.82 11.45 -6.07
CA ASP A 32 4.43 12.62 -6.84
C ASP A 32 2.93 12.62 -7.18
N PHE A 33 2.38 11.45 -7.52
CA PHE A 33 0.95 11.30 -7.76
C PHE A 33 0.14 11.63 -6.50
N TYR A 34 0.45 10.99 -5.37
CA TYR A 34 -0.31 11.19 -4.13
C TYR A 34 -0.13 12.59 -3.55
N ALA A 35 1.07 13.18 -3.63
CA ALA A 35 1.32 14.55 -3.20
C ALA A 35 0.39 15.57 -3.92
N ARG A 36 0.08 15.32 -5.21
CA ARG A 36 -0.86 16.17 -5.95
C ARG A 36 -2.32 16.00 -5.52
N ILE A 37 -2.75 14.77 -5.26
CA ILE A 37 -4.17 14.49 -4.95
C ILE A 37 -4.54 14.73 -3.51
N PHE A 38 -3.58 14.76 -2.58
CA PHE A 38 -3.83 15.10 -1.18
C PHE A 38 -4.29 16.57 -1.00
N LYS A 39 -4.03 17.43 -1.96
CA LYS A 39 -4.40 18.87 -1.90
C LYS A 39 -3.92 19.57 -0.63
N LYS A 40 -2.78 19.15 -0.10
CA LYS A 40 -2.12 19.67 1.09
C LYS A 40 -0.69 20.08 0.74
N SER A 41 -0.11 20.96 1.54
CA SER A 41 1.32 21.23 1.47
C SER A 41 2.14 20.01 1.90
N SER A 42 3.38 19.90 1.44
CA SER A 42 4.28 18.83 1.87
C SER A 42 4.45 18.77 3.39
N ALA A 43 4.48 19.92 4.06
CA ALA A 43 4.60 19.99 5.51
C ALA A 43 3.38 19.37 6.21
N GLU A 44 2.17 19.66 5.75
CA GLU A 44 0.94 19.07 6.30
C GLU A 44 0.87 17.56 6.04
N ILE A 45 1.29 17.10 4.86
CA ILE A 45 1.33 15.66 4.53
C ILE A 45 2.29 14.93 5.46
N LEU A 46 3.50 15.48 5.64
CA LEU A 46 4.52 14.85 6.50
C LEU A 46 4.13 14.88 7.98
N ASP A 47 3.43 15.89 8.44
CA ASP A 47 2.92 15.92 9.82
C ASP A 47 1.85 14.85 10.06
N LEU A 48 0.92 14.67 9.12
CA LEU A 48 -0.04 13.57 9.15
C LEU A 48 0.66 12.21 9.08
N ALA A 49 1.63 12.03 8.19
CA ALA A 49 2.41 10.80 8.08
C ALA A 49 3.16 10.46 9.38
N LYS A 50 3.64 11.47 10.11
CA LYS A 50 4.26 11.29 11.42
C LYS A 50 3.26 10.78 12.47
N HIS A 51 2.03 11.26 12.43
CA HIS A 51 0.95 10.73 13.28
C HIS A 51 0.69 9.25 12.95
N PHE A 52 0.46 8.93 11.67
CA PHE A 52 0.20 7.55 11.25
C PHE A 52 1.38 6.60 11.49
N ARG A 53 2.62 7.08 11.39
CA ARG A 53 3.79 6.29 11.80
C ARG A 53 3.65 5.79 13.25
N SER A 54 3.17 6.64 14.15
CA SER A 54 2.96 6.26 15.56
C SER A 54 1.86 5.21 15.70
N VAL A 55 0.76 5.36 14.97
CA VAL A 55 -0.35 4.40 14.95
C VAL A 55 0.10 3.04 14.39
N ILE A 56 0.81 3.05 13.26
CA ILE A 56 1.37 1.84 12.64
C ILE A 56 2.34 1.13 13.59
N HIS A 57 3.21 1.89 14.25
CA HIS A 57 4.17 1.34 15.20
C HIS A 57 3.50 0.69 16.42
N GLU A 58 2.45 1.31 16.93
CA GLU A 58 1.67 0.74 18.05
C GLU A 58 0.96 -0.55 17.65
N TYR A 59 0.43 -0.60 16.42
CA TYR A 59 -0.23 -1.79 15.89
C TYR A 59 0.76 -2.93 15.61
N ASN A 60 1.83 -2.67 14.86
CA ASN A 60 2.87 -3.66 14.55
C ASN A 60 4.20 -2.98 14.15
N PRO A 61 5.21 -2.96 15.02
CA PRO A 61 6.52 -2.36 14.72
C PRO A 61 7.19 -2.89 13.46
N ALA A 62 6.96 -4.15 13.09
CA ALA A 62 7.54 -4.77 11.89
C ALA A 62 7.08 -4.08 10.59
N TYR A 63 5.91 -3.46 10.58
CA TYR A 63 5.46 -2.65 9.44
C TYR A 63 6.29 -1.37 9.30
N CYS A 64 6.68 -0.75 10.41
CA CYS A 64 7.60 0.39 10.37
C CYS A 64 8.97 -0.02 9.83
N GLU A 65 9.51 -1.17 10.25
CA GLU A 65 10.79 -1.68 9.73
C GLU A 65 10.73 -1.88 8.22
N GLU A 66 9.63 -2.44 7.69
CA GLU A 66 9.45 -2.64 6.26
C GLU A 66 9.31 -1.30 5.51
N ILE A 67 8.53 -0.35 6.03
CA ILE A 67 8.36 0.99 5.44
C ILE A 67 9.68 1.77 5.41
N GLU A 68 10.46 1.74 6.49
CA GLU A 68 11.79 2.37 6.55
C GLU A 68 12.77 1.66 5.60
N GLY A 69 12.68 0.34 5.47
CA GLY A 69 13.42 -0.43 4.48
C GLY A 69 13.12 0.02 3.06
N ILE A 70 11.83 0.23 2.70
CA ILE A 70 11.44 0.75 1.40
C ILE A 70 12.06 2.13 1.14
N ALA A 71 11.98 3.03 2.11
CA ALA A 71 12.58 4.36 1.98
C ALA A 71 14.09 4.28 1.73
N ALA A 72 14.80 3.42 2.48
CA ALA A 72 16.22 3.22 2.33
C ALA A 72 16.59 2.64 0.96
N GLY A 73 15.92 1.58 0.52
CA GLY A 73 16.16 0.94 -0.79
C GLY A 73 15.87 1.87 -1.96
N ALA A 74 14.80 2.64 -1.88
CA ALA A 74 14.44 3.64 -2.89
C ALA A 74 15.25 4.94 -2.81
N LYS A 75 16.13 5.09 -1.79
CA LYS A 75 16.91 6.30 -1.53
C LYS A 75 16.07 7.55 -1.28
N ILE A 76 14.87 7.37 -0.73
CA ILE A 76 14.00 8.46 -0.32
C ILE A 76 14.54 9.07 0.97
N ARG A 77 14.95 10.34 0.93
CA ARG A 77 15.58 11.02 2.07
C ARG A 77 14.65 11.19 3.28
N GLU A 78 13.38 11.46 3.00
CA GLU A 78 12.35 11.66 4.02
C GLU A 78 11.41 10.45 4.02
N SER A 79 11.65 9.49 4.91
CA SER A 79 10.87 8.24 4.99
C SER A 79 9.38 8.43 5.26
N LEU A 80 9.01 9.58 5.84
CA LEU A 80 7.61 9.92 6.07
C LEU A 80 6.76 9.94 4.78
N TRP A 81 7.36 10.14 3.61
CA TRP A 81 6.63 9.98 2.35
C TRP A 81 6.12 8.57 2.13
N ILE A 82 6.89 7.55 2.53
CA ILE A 82 6.45 6.15 2.44
C ILE A 82 5.33 5.87 3.45
N TYR A 83 5.38 6.46 4.64
CA TYR A 83 4.26 6.40 5.59
C TYR A 83 3.00 7.08 5.02
N ALA A 84 3.14 8.23 4.36
CA ALA A 84 2.02 8.90 3.69
C ALA A 84 1.38 8.01 2.62
N LEU A 85 2.17 7.27 1.83
CA LEU A 85 1.64 6.31 0.87
C LEU A 85 0.87 5.17 1.55
N ASN A 86 1.37 4.67 2.67
CA ASN A 86 0.74 3.58 3.41
C ASN A 86 -0.50 4.01 4.21
N SER A 87 -0.67 5.33 4.44
CA SER A 87 -1.83 5.94 5.08
C SER A 87 -2.64 6.82 4.12
N ARG A 88 -2.53 6.58 2.82
CA ARG A 88 -3.12 7.45 1.79
C ARG A 88 -4.64 7.54 1.86
N SER A 89 -5.30 6.44 2.19
CA SER A 89 -6.76 6.38 2.30
C SER A 89 -7.26 7.27 3.44
N GLU A 90 -6.58 7.23 4.56
CA GLU A 90 -6.86 8.01 5.76
C GLU A 90 -6.60 9.50 5.50
N ILE A 91 -5.47 9.84 4.87
CA ILE A 91 -5.14 11.23 4.53
C ILE A 91 -6.16 11.81 3.54
N LEU A 92 -6.59 11.04 2.53
CA LEU A 92 -7.61 11.46 1.58
C LEU A 92 -8.98 11.63 2.24
N ALA A 93 -9.34 10.75 3.18
CA ALA A 93 -10.63 10.78 3.87
C ALA A 93 -10.82 12.02 4.74
N LEU A 94 -9.75 12.73 5.12
CA LEU A 94 -9.85 13.95 5.93
C LEU A 94 -10.48 15.12 5.17
N ASP A 95 -10.36 15.19 3.84
CA ASP A 95 -10.73 16.39 3.08
C ASP A 95 -11.76 16.17 1.97
N VAL A 96 -11.98 14.95 1.55
CA VAL A 96 -12.82 14.68 0.38
C VAL A 96 -13.88 13.67 0.76
N PRO A 97 -15.17 14.00 0.59
CA PRO A 97 -16.17 12.96 0.44
C PRO A 97 -15.73 12.17 -0.80
N MET A 98 -15.10 11.02 -0.59
CA MET A 98 -14.72 10.15 -1.70
C MET A 98 -15.98 9.83 -2.47
N GLY A 99 -16.01 10.21 -3.75
CA GLY A 99 -17.16 9.97 -4.62
C GLY A 99 -17.41 8.47 -4.77
N ALA A 100 -18.63 8.13 -5.08
CA ALA A 100 -19.16 6.77 -5.18
C ALA A 100 -18.61 5.99 -6.39
N ASN A 101 -17.32 5.94 -6.60
CA ASN A 101 -16.70 5.08 -7.62
C ASN A 101 -16.00 3.95 -6.90
N GLU A 102 -16.66 2.83 -6.85
CA GLU A 102 -16.32 1.82 -5.90
C GLU A 102 -15.86 0.55 -6.58
N CYS A 103 -14.81 0.01 -5.99
CA CYS A 103 -14.43 -1.36 -6.22
C CYS A 103 -15.60 -2.28 -5.89
N THR A 104 -15.77 -3.34 -6.67
CA THR A 104 -16.71 -4.41 -6.38
C THR A 104 -15.95 -5.68 -6.08
N ALA A 105 -16.22 -6.32 -4.95
CA ALA A 105 -15.69 -7.62 -4.61
C ALA A 105 -16.79 -8.67 -4.62
N LEU A 106 -16.48 -9.88 -5.10
CA LEU A 106 -17.41 -10.96 -5.24
C LEU A 106 -16.79 -12.27 -4.76
N CYS A 107 -17.53 -13.00 -3.94
CA CYS A 107 -17.14 -14.33 -3.47
C CYS A 107 -18.16 -15.37 -3.90
N PHE A 108 -17.73 -16.44 -4.56
CA PHE A 108 -18.55 -17.57 -4.94
C PHE A 108 -18.30 -18.77 -4.05
N GLN A 109 -19.37 -19.19 -3.36
CA GLN A 109 -19.41 -20.48 -2.65
C GLN A 109 -20.11 -21.51 -3.55
N PRO A 110 -19.70 -22.78 -3.54
CA PRO A 110 -18.68 -23.46 -2.74
C PRO A 110 -17.29 -23.48 -3.36
N THR A 111 -17.06 -22.83 -4.49
CA THR A 111 -15.77 -22.90 -5.21
C THR A 111 -14.67 -22.07 -4.55
N ALA A 112 -15.00 -21.30 -3.49
CA ALA A 112 -14.07 -20.40 -2.81
C ALA A 112 -13.34 -19.46 -3.77
N LEU A 113 -14.03 -19.00 -4.82
CA LEU A 113 -13.50 -18.04 -5.78
C LEU A 113 -13.77 -16.62 -5.28
N LEU A 114 -12.70 -15.85 -5.07
CA LEU A 114 -12.76 -14.44 -4.74
C LEU A 114 -12.25 -13.61 -5.91
N GLY A 115 -12.99 -12.60 -6.30
CA GLY A 115 -12.63 -11.66 -7.36
C GLY A 115 -12.95 -10.23 -6.99
N GLN A 116 -12.20 -9.30 -7.55
CA GLN A 116 -12.40 -7.86 -7.34
C GLN A 116 -12.04 -7.10 -8.61
N ASN A 117 -12.82 -6.05 -8.94
CA ASN A 117 -12.34 -4.95 -9.75
C ASN A 117 -11.81 -3.84 -8.84
N TRP A 118 -10.74 -3.20 -9.27
CA TRP A 118 -10.15 -2.07 -8.56
C TRP A 118 -10.28 -0.81 -9.41
N ASP A 119 -11.30 -0.02 -9.08
CA ASP A 119 -11.61 1.23 -9.77
C ASP A 119 -10.97 2.40 -9.01
N TRP A 120 -9.86 2.88 -9.55
CA TRP A 120 -9.10 3.99 -9.01
C TRP A 120 -8.67 4.94 -10.15
N SER A 121 -7.58 5.64 -10.02
CA SER A 121 -7.09 6.54 -11.05
C SER A 121 -6.40 5.77 -12.18
N SER A 122 -6.75 6.07 -13.45
CA SER A 122 -6.06 5.53 -14.61
C SER A 122 -4.56 5.90 -14.66
N GLN A 123 -4.13 6.96 -13.96
CA GLN A 123 -2.72 7.34 -13.86
C GLN A 123 -1.89 6.31 -13.06
N LEU A 124 -2.52 5.51 -12.19
CA LEU A 124 -1.87 4.45 -11.43
C LEU A 124 -1.78 3.12 -12.18
N GLU A 125 -2.39 3.02 -13.36
CA GLU A 125 -2.37 1.79 -14.15
C GLU A 125 -0.93 1.35 -14.50
N ASN A 126 -0.05 2.31 -14.76
CA ASN A 126 1.37 2.05 -15.04
C ASN A 126 2.23 1.90 -13.78
N LEU A 127 1.67 2.16 -12.60
CA LEU A 127 2.35 2.03 -11.31
C LEU A 127 1.91 0.80 -10.52
N ALA A 128 0.92 0.03 -11.01
CA ALA A 128 0.53 -1.22 -10.36
C ALA A 128 1.61 -2.29 -10.53
N VAL A 129 1.91 -3.03 -9.46
CA VAL A 129 2.92 -4.08 -9.40
C VAL A 129 2.36 -5.36 -8.79
N LEU A 130 2.74 -6.51 -9.33
CA LEU A 130 2.53 -7.81 -8.70
C LEU A 130 3.71 -8.11 -7.77
N LEU A 131 3.46 -8.03 -6.48
CA LEU A 131 4.44 -8.28 -5.44
C LEU A 131 4.28 -9.69 -4.89
N GLN A 132 5.34 -10.49 -4.97
CA GLN A 132 5.42 -11.80 -4.34
C GLN A 132 6.36 -11.73 -3.14
N ILE A 133 5.85 -12.02 -1.95
CA ILE A 133 6.61 -12.02 -0.70
C ILE A 133 6.78 -13.46 -0.24
N ARG A 134 8.03 -13.93 -0.16
CA ARG A 134 8.34 -15.20 0.50
C ARG A 134 8.57 -14.95 1.98
N VAL A 135 7.53 -15.22 2.79
CA VAL A 135 7.55 -14.97 4.23
C VAL A 135 8.34 -16.07 4.95
N SER A 136 8.22 -17.31 4.50
CA SER A 136 8.94 -18.47 4.98
C SER A 136 9.01 -19.54 3.89
N GLU A 137 9.64 -20.69 4.19
CA GLU A 137 9.69 -21.84 3.26
C GLU A 137 8.29 -22.31 2.84
N ASN A 138 7.30 -22.18 3.73
CA ASN A 138 5.95 -22.72 3.53
C ASN A 138 4.91 -21.62 3.31
N MET A 139 5.28 -20.33 3.29
CA MET A 139 4.34 -19.24 3.18
C MET A 139 4.80 -18.18 2.19
N THR A 140 3.99 -18.00 1.16
CA THR A 140 4.14 -16.95 0.16
C THR A 140 2.89 -16.11 0.11
N ILE A 141 3.04 -14.79 -0.02
CA ILE A 141 1.96 -13.85 -0.27
C ILE A 141 2.13 -13.32 -1.69
N GLN A 142 1.04 -13.26 -2.45
CA GLN A 142 0.99 -12.61 -3.76
C GLN A 142 -0.05 -11.50 -3.69
N MET A 143 0.33 -10.30 -4.10
CA MET A 143 -0.59 -9.17 -4.08
C MET A 143 -0.40 -8.27 -5.30
N LEU A 144 -1.48 -7.60 -5.68
CA LEU A 144 -1.45 -6.42 -6.53
C LEU A 144 -1.39 -5.21 -5.61
N THR A 145 -0.36 -4.39 -5.76
CA THR A 145 -0.16 -3.19 -4.93
C THR A 145 0.39 -2.04 -5.78
N GLU A 146 0.60 -0.90 -5.16
CA GLU A 146 1.30 0.24 -5.72
C GLU A 146 2.72 0.29 -5.15
N PRO A 147 3.73 0.78 -5.91
CA PRO A 147 5.08 0.93 -5.41
C PRO A 147 5.16 1.76 -4.13
N GLY A 148 5.86 1.26 -3.13
CA GLY A 148 5.98 1.89 -1.82
C GLY A 148 4.90 1.51 -0.80
N ILE A 149 3.90 0.70 -1.18
CA ILE A 149 2.82 0.27 -0.30
C ILE A 149 3.02 -1.20 0.08
N ILE A 150 3.06 -1.49 1.40
CA ILE A 150 3.40 -2.82 1.94
C ILE A 150 2.27 -3.84 1.82
N GLY A 151 1.02 -3.41 1.64
CA GLY A 151 -0.11 -4.31 1.52
C GLY A 151 -1.30 -3.69 0.81
N LYS A 152 -2.04 -4.51 0.04
CA LYS A 152 -3.28 -4.08 -0.62
C LYS A 152 -4.23 -5.25 -0.84
N ILE A 153 -4.32 -5.79 -2.04
CA ILE A 153 -5.21 -6.89 -2.40
C ILE A 153 -4.41 -8.11 -2.83
N GLY A 154 -4.77 -9.28 -2.36
CA GLY A 154 -3.98 -10.45 -2.68
C GLY A 154 -4.39 -11.72 -1.95
N MET A 155 -3.52 -12.69 -2.01
CA MET A 155 -3.72 -13.99 -1.37
C MET A 155 -2.41 -14.58 -0.85
N ASN A 156 -2.53 -15.50 0.10
CA ASN A 156 -1.39 -16.27 0.55
C ASN A 156 -1.50 -17.76 0.14
N SER A 157 -0.37 -18.47 0.23
CA SER A 157 -0.29 -19.90 -0.09
C SER A 157 -1.04 -20.82 0.90
N GLN A 158 -1.59 -20.26 1.99
CA GLN A 158 -2.40 -20.97 2.99
C GLN A 158 -3.91 -20.88 2.72
N GLY A 159 -4.30 -20.28 1.57
CA GLY A 159 -5.70 -20.20 1.15
C GLY A 159 -6.48 -19.02 1.70
N ILE A 160 -5.81 -18.02 2.28
CA ILE A 160 -6.46 -16.76 2.68
C ILE A 160 -6.28 -15.75 1.56
N ALA A 161 -7.38 -15.12 1.14
CA ALA A 161 -7.39 -14.02 0.18
C ALA A 161 -8.12 -12.81 0.74
N ALA A 162 -7.70 -11.61 0.34
CA ALA A 162 -8.28 -10.35 0.76
C ALA A 162 -8.56 -9.46 -0.43
N CYS A 163 -9.73 -8.83 -0.42
CA CYS A 163 -10.12 -7.73 -1.29
C CYS A 163 -10.22 -6.46 -0.45
N LEU A 164 -9.97 -5.31 -1.07
CA LEU A 164 -10.03 -4.01 -0.41
C LEU A 164 -11.08 -3.14 -1.09
N ASN A 165 -12.15 -2.85 -0.36
CA ASN A 165 -13.18 -1.90 -0.78
C ASN A 165 -13.18 -0.73 0.22
N ILE A 166 -13.16 0.50 -0.28
CA ILE A 166 -13.21 1.69 0.58
C ILE A 166 -14.67 1.91 0.99
N LEU A 167 -14.89 2.02 2.29
CA LEU A 167 -16.17 2.38 2.87
C LEU A 167 -16.13 3.84 3.34
N LEU A 168 -17.14 4.61 2.96
CA LEU A 168 -17.30 5.97 3.44
C LEU A 168 -17.88 5.97 4.83
N LEU A 169 -17.22 6.63 5.76
CA LEU A 169 -17.69 6.84 7.12
C LEU A 169 -18.01 8.31 7.34
N ASN A 170 -19.07 8.58 8.12
CA ASN A 170 -19.45 9.95 8.49
C ASN A 170 -18.47 10.60 9.49
N LYS A 171 -17.56 9.82 10.05
CA LYS A 171 -16.49 10.27 10.94
C LYS A 171 -15.20 9.55 10.57
N PRO A 172 -14.08 10.27 10.44
CA PRO A 172 -12.78 9.64 10.33
C PRO A 172 -12.53 8.82 11.62
N LEU A 173 -11.97 7.64 11.46
CA LEU A 173 -11.52 6.79 12.55
C LEU A 173 -9.99 6.77 12.49
N ASP A 174 -9.34 6.91 13.64
CA ASP A 174 -7.94 6.59 13.79
C ASP A 174 -7.81 5.07 13.70
N GLY A 175 -7.30 4.60 12.58
CA GLY A 175 -7.12 3.18 12.32
C GLY A 175 -5.97 2.94 11.35
N VAL A 176 -5.57 1.70 11.25
CA VAL A 176 -4.56 1.21 10.29
C VAL A 176 -5.21 0.12 9.44
#